data_f56ea38be26f1c1815f03c43592031d4
#
_entry.id   f56ea38be26f1c1815f03c43592031d4
#
_cell.length_a   1.000
_cell.length_b   1.000
_cell.length_c   1.000
_cell.angle_alpha   90.00
_cell.angle_beta   90.00
_cell.angle_gamma   90.00
#
_symmetry.space_group_name_H-M   'P 1'
#
loop_
_entity.id
_entity.type
_entity.pdbx_description
1 polymer ?
#
loop_
_entity_poly.entity_id
_entity_poly.type
_entity_poly.pdbx_seq_one_letter_code
_entity_poly.pdbx_strand_id
1 'polypeptide(L)'
;NFHEVYGMSLTVNDIDPNFTIGEKSREREETIRKLREEGYLELNKALPLPLVPQKIAIISSKTAAGYGDFMNQINHNSQAYAFKAELFDAVMQGNETETSIGSALEKIKDRKVEFDLIAIIRGGGAQTDLDSFDAYGLAKLIAAAPLPVLTGIGHERDETIADLVANTSLKTPTAVAEFIINGMDRFYNSIYDLNVRLERGVRDKFARAKDELTFQGHRLERASSGH
;
A
#
# COMPACT_ATOMS: atom_id res chain seq x y z
N ASN A 1 1.26 20.90 49.05
CA ASN A 1 1.80 21.03 50.43
C ASN A 1 3.28 21.38 50.36
N PHE A 2 3.71 22.34 51.19
CA PHE A 2 5.12 22.70 51.34
C PHE A 2 5.66 22.03 52.60
N HIS A 3 6.81 21.33 52.47
CA HIS A 3 7.49 20.70 53.59
C HIS A 3 8.89 21.33 53.72
N GLU A 4 9.24 21.80 54.90
CA GLU A 4 10.49 22.55 55.13
C GLU A 4 11.78 21.82 54.76
N VAL A 5 11.74 20.48 54.76
CA VAL A 5 12.92 19.61 54.43
C VAL A 5 12.86 19.06 53.03
N TYR A 6 11.68 18.83 52.46
CA TYR A 6 11.49 18.17 51.16
C TYR A 6 10.98 19.07 50.04
N GLY A 7 10.80 20.36 50.32
CA GLY A 7 10.33 21.34 49.32
C GLY A 7 8.83 21.23 48.99
N MET A 8 8.48 21.69 47.81
CA MET A 8 7.08 21.70 47.34
C MET A 8 6.74 20.38 46.68
N SER A 9 5.73 19.68 47.19
CA SER A 9 5.13 18.52 46.54
C SER A 9 3.80 18.89 45.91
N LEU A 10 3.64 18.54 44.64
CA LEU A 10 2.36 18.62 43.91
C LEU A 10 1.74 17.21 43.91
N THR A 11 0.51 17.14 44.43
CA THR A 11 -0.30 15.91 44.35
C THR A 11 -1.34 16.12 43.25
N VAL A 12 -1.27 15.34 42.18
CA VAL A 12 -2.30 15.31 41.13
C VAL A 12 -3.44 14.45 41.66
N ASN A 13 -4.58 15.07 41.94
CA ASN A 13 -5.74 14.40 42.53
C ASN A 13 -6.70 13.85 41.48
N ASP A 14 -6.69 14.42 40.28
CA ASP A 14 -7.56 14.00 39.18
C ASP A 14 -6.95 14.46 37.82
N ILE A 15 -7.15 13.67 36.79
CA ILE A 15 -6.84 14.02 35.40
C ILE A 15 -8.12 13.77 34.61
N ASP A 16 -8.73 14.83 34.06
CA ASP A 16 -9.91 14.68 33.21
C ASP A 16 -9.46 14.08 31.85
N PRO A 17 -9.77 12.80 31.56
CA PRO A 17 -9.40 12.16 30.30
C PRO A 17 -10.08 12.82 29.09
N ASN A 18 -11.25 13.45 29.26
CA ASN A 18 -11.96 14.12 28.17
C ASN A 18 -11.23 15.39 27.72
N PHE A 19 -10.50 16.07 28.59
CA PHE A 19 -9.69 17.21 28.20
C PHE A 19 -8.53 16.79 27.28
N THR A 20 -7.82 15.73 27.63
CA THR A 20 -6.70 15.19 26.84
C THR A 20 -7.17 14.64 25.48
N ILE A 21 -8.33 13.97 25.44
CA ILE A 21 -8.93 13.48 24.19
C ILE A 21 -9.31 14.65 23.28
N GLY A 22 -9.88 15.71 23.85
CA GLY A 22 -10.25 16.91 23.11
C GLY A 22 -9.03 17.65 22.53
N GLU A 23 -7.92 17.74 23.26
CA GLU A 23 -6.68 18.35 22.76
C GLU A 23 -6.08 17.53 21.61
N LYS A 24 -5.93 16.22 21.74
CA LYS A 24 -5.44 15.34 20.68
C LYS A 24 -6.28 15.42 19.41
N SER A 25 -7.61 15.48 19.54
CA SER A 25 -8.51 15.63 18.40
C SER A 25 -8.27 16.96 17.67
N ARG A 26 -8.05 18.05 18.40
CA ARG A 26 -7.75 19.37 17.81
C ARG A 26 -6.40 19.38 17.11
N GLU A 27 -5.35 18.84 17.73
CA GLU A 27 -4.02 18.72 17.12
C GLU A 27 -4.07 17.91 15.83
N ARG A 28 -4.83 16.82 15.82
CA ARG A 28 -5.04 15.98 14.64
C ARG A 28 -5.75 16.77 13.53
N GLU A 29 -6.82 17.50 13.85
CA GLU A 29 -7.55 18.33 12.88
C GLU A 29 -6.65 19.44 12.29
N GLU A 30 -5.84 20.09 13.13
CA GLU A 30 -4.88 21.10 12.68
C GLU A 30 -3.80 20.52 11.75
N THR A 31 -3.29 19.35 12.08
CA THR A 31 -2.32 18.62 11.25
C THR A 31 -2.92 18.27 9.88
N ILE A 32 -4.14 17.73 9.84
CA ILE A 32 -4.84 17.41 8.60
C ILE A 32 -5.09 18.66 7.76
N ARG A 33 -5.54 19.76 8.40
CA ARG A 33 -5.77 21.04 7.73
C ARG A 33 -4.48 21.53 7.06
N LYS A 34 -3.36 21.54 7.79
CA LYS A 34 -2.06 21.98 7.30
C LYS A 34 -1.58 21.13 6.12
N LEU A 35 -1.68 19.80 6.22
CA LEU A 35 -1.33 18.88 5.13
C LEU A 35 -2.20 19.11 3.88
N ARG A 36 -3.48 19.46 4.08
CA ARG A 36 -4.40 19.79 2.97
C ARG A 36 -4.02 21.11 2.30
N GLU A 37 -3.77 22.16 3.06
CA GLU A 37 -3.37 23.47 2.56
C GLU A 37 -2.04 23.41 1.78
N GLU A 38 -1.12 22.55 2.21
CA GLU A 38 0.17 22.33 1.56
C GLU A 38 0.11 21.30 0.41
N GLY A 39 -1.05 20.65 0.17
CA GLY A 39 -1.26 19.71 -0.93
C GLY A 39 -0.73 18.29 -0.69
N TYR A 40 -0.33 17.94 0.52
CA TYR A 40 0.24 16.61 0.82
C TYR A 40 -0.79 15.48 0.88
N LEU A 41 -2.07 15.76 1.13
CA LEU A 41 -3.08 14.69 1.29
C LEU A 41 -3.26 13.81 0.04
N GLU A 42 -3.06 14.38 -1.15
CA GLU A 42 -3.29 13.69 -2.41
C GLU A 42 -2.00 13.32 -3.15
N LEU A 43 -0.83 13.75 -2.64
CA LEU A 43 0.43 13.67 -3.36
C LEU A 43 0.84 12.22 -3.65
N ASN A 44 0.82 11.34 -2.64
CA ASN A 44 1.15 9.92 -2.83
C ASN A 44 0.00 9.14 -3.48
N LYS A 45 -1.26 9.53 -3.21
CA LYS A 45 -2.46 8.94 -3.84
C LYS A 45 -2.48 9.11 -5.35
N ALA A 46 -1.89 10.19 -5.86
CA ALA A 46 -1.78 10.45 -7.29
C ALA A 46 -0.77 9.55 -8.01
N LEU A 47 0.11 8.86 -7.28
CA LEU A 47 1.05 7.92 -7.87
C LEU A 47 0.33 6.66 -8.36
N PRO A 48 0.56 6.21 -9.61
CA PRO A 48 -0.06 5.00 -10.10
C PRO A 48 0.49 3.78 -9.37
N LEU A 49 -0.39 2.87 -8.98
CA LEU A 49 0.02 1.57 -8.46
C LEU A 49 0.68 0.76 -9.60
N PRO A 50 1.74 0.00 -9.30
CA PRO A 50 2.39 -0.85 -10.29
C PRO A 50 1.44 -1.94 -10.77
N LEU A 51 1.45 -2.22 -12.07
CA LEU A 51 0.67 -3.32 -12.66
C LEU A 51 1.14 -4.69 -12.15
N VAL A 52 2.44 -4.80 -11.89
CA VAL A 52 3.11 -6.04 -11.44
C VAL A 52 3.96 -5.70 -10.21
N PRO A 53 3.38 -5.66 -8.99
CA PRO A 53 4.08 -5.28 -7.77
C PRO A 53 4.96 -6.41 -7.24
N GLN A 54 6.12 -6.63 -7.83
CA GLN A 54 7.02 -7.73 -7.43
C GLN A 54 8.11 -7.34 -6.45
N LYS A 55 8.56 -6.07 -6.47
CA LYS A 55 9.68 -5.59 -5.66
C LYS A 55 9.16 -4.67 -4.56
N ILE A 56 9.18 -5.13 -3.33
CA ILE A 56 8.51 -4.49 -2.20
C ILE A 56 9.55 -4.01 -1.20
N ALA A 57 9.60 -2.71 -0.93
CA ALA A 57 10.32 -2.16 0.22
C ALA A 57 9.39 -2.20 1.44
N ILE A 58 9.78 -2.93 2.48
CA ILE A 58 8.99 -3.07 3.70
C ILE A 58 9.61 -2.21 4.80
N ILE A 59 8.84 -1.32 5.39
CA ILE A 59 9.21 -0.58 6.61
C ILE A 59 8.45 -1.20 7.76
N SER A 60 9.16 -1.84 8.68
CA SER A 60 8.60 -2.50 9.85
C SER A 60 9.68 -2.81 10.88
N SER A 61 9.31 -3.24 12.06
CA SER A 61 10.25 -3.82 12.99
C SER A 61 10.49 -5.30 12.65
N LYS A 62 11.76 -5.71 12.61
CA LYS A 62 12.17 -7.10 12.34
C LYS A 62 11.52 -8.10 13.27
N THR A 63 11.24 -7.71 14.52
CA THR A 63 10.65 -8.57 15.55
C THR A 63 9.12 -8.46 15.62
N ALA A 64 8.50 -7.63 14.81
CA ALA A 64 7.04 -7.46 14.81
C ALA A 64 6.33 -8.70 14.27
N ALA A 65 5.33 -9.20 14.99
CA ALA A 65 4.49 -10.31 14.54
C ALA A 65 3.87 -10.02 13.17
N GLY A 66 3.35 -8.81 12.95
CA GLY A 66 2.77 -8.40 11.66
C GLY A 66 3.74 -8.47 10.48
N TYR A 67 5.04 -8.24 10.70
CA TYR A 67 6.05 -8.47 9.65
C TYR A 67 6.15 -9.96 9.32
N GLY A 68 6.16 -10.83 10.33
CA GLY A 68 6.16 -12.28 10.14
C GLY A 68 4.93 -12.77 9.38
N ASP A 69 3.74 -12.28 9.74
CA ASP A 69 2.48 -12.62 9.10
C ASP A 69 2.45 -12.16 7.63
N PHE A 70 2.90 -10.94 7.36
CA PHE A 70 3.03 -10.41 6.01
C PHE A 70 3.96 -11.28 5.15
N MET A 71 5.17 -11.58 5.65
CA MET A 71 6.16 -12.39 4.93
C MET A 71 5.67 -13.81 4.70
N ASN A 72 4.97 -14.40 5.68
CA ASN A 72 4.38 -15.73 5.52
C ASN A 72 3.36 -15.73 4.38
N GLN A 73 2.48 -14.75 4.32
CA GLN A 73 1.44 -14.66 3.28
C GLN A 73 2.02 -14.40 1.88
N ILE A 74 3.01 -13.51 1.78
CA ILE A 74 3.72 -13.22 0.51
C ILE A 74 4.45 -14.44 -0.01
N ASN A 75 5.16 -15.17 0.86
CA ASN A 75 5.99 -16.32 0.46
C ASN A 75 5.19 -17.61 0.20
N HIS A 76 4.01 -17.75 0.82
CA HIS A 76 3.17 -18.95 0.70
C HIS A 76 1.84 -18.66 -0.01
N ASN A 77 1.84 -17.71 -0.96
CA ASN A 77 0.64 -17.42 -1.74
C ASN A 77 0.26 -18.61 -2.62
N SER A 78 -1.05 -18.87 -2.73
CA SER A 78 -1.60 -20.05 -3.43
C SER A 78 -1.31 -20.07 -4.93
N GLN A 79 -1.01 -18.92 -5.52
CA GLN A 79 -0.72 -18.76 -6.94
C GLN A 79 0.78 -18.95 -7.26
N ALA A 80 1.62 -19.18 -6.25
CA ALA A 80 3.06 -19.31 -6.37
C ALA A 80 3.76 -18.11 -7.05
N TYR A 81 3.21 -16.89 -6.91
CA TYR A 81 3.88 -15.68 -7.37
C TYR A 81 5.15 -15.43 -6.57
N ALA A 82 6.22 -15.06 -7.28
CA ALA A 82 7.50 -14.72 -6.67
C ALA A 82 7.58 -13.21 -6.39
N PHE A 83 7.83 -12.86 -5.13
CA PHE A 83 8.04 -11.48 -4.68
C PHE A 83 9.47 -11.30 -4.15
N LYS A 84 10.04 -10.13 -4.38
CA LYS A 84 11.29 -9.68 -3.76
C LYS A 84 10.94 -8.64 -2.71
N ALA A 85 10.94 -9.04 -1.45
CA ALA A 85 10.64 -8.17 -0.33
C ALA A 85 11.91 -7.89 0.47
N GLU A 86 12.23 -6.61 0.69
CA GLU A 86 13.38 -6.18 1.47
C GLU A 86 12.91 -5.37 2.68
N LEU A 87 13.40 -5.74 3.86
CA LEU A 87 13.08 -5.07 5.11
C LEU A 87 14.01 -3.88 5.36
N PHE A 88 13.43 -2.73 5.56
CA PHE A 88 14.04 -1.54 6.13
C PHE A 88 13.59 -1.48 7.60
N ASP A 89 14.44 -1.99 8.48
CA ASP A 89 14.12 -2.12 9.91
C ASP A 89 13.93 -0.73 10.53
N ALA A 90 12.78 -0.53 11.20
CA ALA A 90 12.41 0.73 11.80
C ALA A 90 11.65 0.54 13.12
N VAL A 91 11.80 1.51 14.01
CA VAL A 91 11.02 1.59 15.25
C VAL A 91 9.61 2.00 14.90
N MET A 92 8.63 1.16 15.29
CA MET A 92 7.22 1.32 14.90
C MET A 92 6.33 1.81 16.05
N GLN A 93 6.91 2.30 17.14
CA GLN A 93 6.17 2.83 18.29
C GLN A 93 7.03 3.80 19.11
N GLY A 94 6.37 4.78 19.75
CA GLY A 94 7.03 5.77 20.60
C GLY A 94 7.70 6.90 19.81
N ASN A 95 8.49 7.72 20.51
CA ASN A 95 9.02 8.99 20.00
C ASN A 95 10.04 8.85 18.84
N GLU A 96 10.64 7.69 18.68
CA GLU A 96 11.62 7.46 17.62
C GLU A 96 11.01 7.03 16.29
N THR A 97 9.70 6.79 16.24
CA THR A 97 8.98 6.28 15.06
C THR A 97 9.17 7.20 13.86
N GLU A 98 8.95 8.50 14.01
CA GLU A 98 9.08 9.48 12.92
C GLU A 98 10.50 9.48 12.33
N THR A 99 11.51 9.58 13.18
CA THR A 99 12.92 9.62 12.76
C THR A 99 13.35 8.31 12.11
N SER A 100 12.93 7.18 12.67
CA SER A 100 13.30 5.85 12.20
C SER A 100 12.67 5.53 10.85
N ILE A 101 11.34 5.75 10.70
CA ILE A 101 10.65 5.58 9.42
C ILE A 101 11.16 6.58 8.38
N GLY A 102 11.41 7.84 8.78
CA GLY A 102 12.00 8.85 7.91
C GLY A 102 13.36 8.42 7.33
N SER A 103 14.24 7.88 8.17
CA SER A 103 15.53 7.33 7.73
C SER A 103 15.36 6.14 6.76
N ALA A 104 14.37 5.28 6.99
CA ALA A 104 14.05 4.18 6.08
C ALA A 104 13.55 4.70 4.72
N LEU A 105 12.66 5.70 4.71
CA LEU A 105 12.14 6.32 3.49
C LEU A 105 13.25 7.00 2.67
N GLU A 106 14.20 7.70 3.30
CA GLU A 106 15.34 8.30 2.57
C GLU A 106 16.24 7.22 1.95
N LYS A 107 16.53 6.12 2.64
CA LYS A 107 17.28 4.98 2.06
C LYS A 107 16.56 4.38 0.84
N ILE A 108 15.23 4.24 0.92
CA ILE A 108 14.42 3.72 -0.19
C ILE A 108 14.43 4.71 -1.36
N LYS A 109 14.35 6.01 -1.09
CA LYS A 109 14.39 7.06 -2.10
C LYS A 109 15.69 7.03 -2.92
N ASP A 110 16.82 6.81 -2.27
CA ASP A 110 18.12 6.66 -2.94
C ASP A 110 18.17 5.43 -3.85
N ARG A 111 17.37 4.41 -3.55
CA ARG A 111 17.29 3.12 -4.25
C ARG A 111 15.93 2.90 -4.95
N LYS A 112 15.19 3.97 -5.25
CA LYS A 112 13.80 3.89 -5.76
C LYS A 112 13.62 3.01 -7.01
N VAL A 113 14.63 2.88 -7.85
CA VAL A 113 14.58 2.03 -9.07
C VAL A 113 14.60 0.53 -8.78
N GLU A 114 14.92 0.14 -7.56
CA GLU A 114 14.96 -1.26 -7.12
C GLU A 114 13.61 -1.76 -6.63
N PHE A 115 12.63 -0.86 -6.37
CA PHE A 115 11.34 -1.20 -5.78
C PHE A 115 10.18 -0.69 -6.63
N ASP A 116 9.05 -1.37 -6.51
CA ASP A 116 7.81 -1.04 -7.20
C ASP A 116 6.84 -0.27 -6.27
N LEU A 117 6.89 -0.55 -4.96
CA LEU A 117 6.08 0.08 -3.92
C LEU A 117 6.75 -0.03 -2.54
N ILE A 118 6.22 0.75 -1.59
CA ILE A 118 6.61 0.74 -0.19
C ILE A 118 5.43 0.20 0.63
N ALA A 119 5.70 -0.72 1.57
CA ALA A 119 4.73 -1.20 2.54
C ALA A 119 5.16 -0.80 3.95
N ILE A 120 4.42 0.08 4.62
CA ILE A 120 4.63 0.43 6.02
C ILE A 120 3.66 -0.39 6.84
N ILE A 121 4.19 -1.39 7.56
CA ILE A 121 3.36 -2.35 8.28
C ILE A 121 3.76 -2.42 9.75
N ARG A 122 2.76 -2.49 10.62
CA ARG A 122 2.93 -2.62 12.06
C ARG A 122 2.21 -3.87 12.54
N GLY A 123 2.86 -4.66 13.38
CA GLY A 123 2.22 -5.74 14.13
C GLY A 123 1.39 -5.20 15.29
N GLY A 124 0.61 -6.06 15.91
CA GLY A 124 -0.22 -5.69 17.06
C GLY A 124 0.54 -4.96 18.17
N GLY A 125 -0.12 -4.04 18.84
CA GLY A 125 0.37 -3.22 19.93
C GLY A 125 -0.78 -2.43 20.55
N ALA A 126 -0.55 -1.68 21.62
CA ALA A 126 -1.59 -0.87 22.24
C ALA A 126 -2.03 0.27 21.30
N GLN A 127 -3.29 0.70 21.44
CA GLN A 127 -3.86 1.81 20.64
C GLN A 127 -3.09 3.13 20.86
N THR A 128 -2.58 3.35 22.07
CA THR A 128 -1.74 4.52 22.42
C THR A 128 -0.45 4.62 21.60
N ASP A 129 -0.01 3.52 21.00
CA ASP A 129 1.20 3.50 20.16
C ASP A 129 0.95 4.03 18.74
N LEU A 130 -0.31 4.30 18.37
CA LEU A 130 -0.69 4.85 17.07
C LEU A 130 -0.48 6.37 16.98
N ASP A 131 -0.41 7.07 18.11
CA ASP A 131 -0.24 8.52 18.15
C ASP A 131 1.00 8.99 17.37
N SER A 132 2.05 8.19 17.33
CA SER A 132 3.27 8.50 16.57
C SER A 132 3.07 8.53 15.06
N PHE A 133 2.00 7.90 14.55
CA PHE A 133 1.63 7.91 13.12
C PHE A 133 0.74 9.10 12.75
N ASP A 134 0.34 9.91 13.72
CA ASP A 134 -0.36 11.17 13.51
C ASP A 134 0.59 12.38 13.42
N ALA A 135 1.91 12.16 13.55
CA ALA A 135 2.92 13.21 13.47
C ALA A 135 2.95 13.85 12.07
N TYR A 136 2.89 15.19 12.02
CA TYR A 136 2.93 15.97 10.78
C TYR A 136 4.17 15.67 9.92
N GLY A 137 5.36 15.58 10.55
CA GLY A 137 6.61 15.33 9.83
C GLY A 137 6.62 13.95 9.16
N LEU A 138 6.14 12.90 9.85
CA LEU A 138 6.00 11.57 9.30
C LEU A 138 5.01 11.56 8.12
N ALA A 139 3.84 12.16 8.29
CA ALA A 139 2.84 12.25 7.22
C ALA A 139 3.40 12.94 5.96
N LYS A 140 4.15 14.03 6.14
CA LYS A 140 4.81 14.74 5.03
C LYS A 140 5.83 13.87 4.31
N LEU A 141 6.64 13.09 5.03
CA LEU A 141 7.62 12.17 4.44
C LEU A 141 6.93 11.05 3.64
N ILE A 142 5.85 10.49 4.17
CA ILE A 142 5.05 9.45 3.48
C ILE A 142 4.41 10.04 2.22
N ALA A 143 3.76 11.21 2.33
CA ALA A 143 3.13 11.86 1.19
C ALA A 143 4.12 12.17 0.06
N ALA A 144 5.34 12.59 0.41
CA ALA A 144 6.40 12.94 -0.55
C ALA A 144 7.23 11.73 -1.01
N ALA A 145 6.91 10.51 -0.59
CA ALA A 145 7.63 9.32 -1.01
C ALA A 145 7.57 9.14 -2.54
N PRO A 146 8.67 8.74 -3.20
CA PRO A 146 8.75 8.66 -4.66
C PRO A 146 8.05 7.44 -5.26
N LEU A 147 7.56 6.53 -4.42
CA LEU A 147 6.85 5.30 -4.77
C LEU A 147 5.49 5.27 -4.05
N PRO A 148 4.49 4.54 -4.59
CA PRO A 148 3.24 4.34 -3.89
C PRO A 148 3.47 3.67 -2.52
N VAL A 149 2.90 4.25 -1.48
CA VAL A 149 2.97 3.75 -0.11
C VAL A 149 1.68 3.05 0.25
N LEU A 150 1.79 1.79 0.66
CA LEU A 150 0.71 1.04 1.28
C LEU A 150 0.93 1.03 2.78
N THR A 151 -0.11 1.29 3.57
CA THR A 151 -0.04 1.19 5.02
C THR A 151 -0.86 0.02 5.53
N GLY A 152 -0.36 -0.64 6.57
CA GLY A 152 -1.06 -1.67 7.32
C GLY A 152 -0.75 -1.49 8.81
N ILE A 153 -1.06 -0.30 9.32
CA ILE A 153 -0.65 0.18 10.64
C ILE A 153 -1.79 0.01 11.65
N GLY A 154 -3.02 0.27 11.22
CA GLY A 154 -4.15 0.53 12.08
C GLY A 154 -5.01 -0.66 12.46
N HIS A 155 -5.89 -0.41 13.42
CA HIS A 155 -7.02 -1.23 13.81
C HIS A 155 -8.31 -0.74 13.12
N GLU A 156 -9.38 -1.53 13.18
CA GLU A 156 -10.66 -1.27 12.47
C GLU A 156 -11.33 0.08 12.77
N ARG A 157 -10.94 0.79 13.82
CA ARG A 157 -11.65 1.98 14.32
C ARG A 157 -10.89 3.30 14.18
N ASP A 158 -9.56 3.28 14.00
CA ASP A 158 -8.76 4.50 14.05
C ASP A 158 -7.79 4.55 12.86
N GLU A 159 -8.17 5.33 11.86
CA GLU A 159 -7.31 5.68 10.73
C GLU A 159 -6.30 6.74 11.19
N THR A 160 -5.01 6.50 10.99
CA THR A 160 -3.94 7.47 11.34
C THR A 160 -3.77 8.52 10.24
N ILE A 161 -3.07 9.64 10.54
CA ILE A 161 -2.72 10.63 9.51
C ILE A 161 -1.75 10.03 8.49
N ALA A 162 -0.87 9.11 8.89
CA ALA A 162 -0.04 8.32 7.97
C ALA A 162 -0.89 7.54 6.95
N ASP A 163 -2.00 6.95 7.39
CA ASP A 163 -2.95 6.26 6.52
C ASP A 163 -3.65 7.23 5.55
N LEU A 164 -4.01 8.42 6.04
CA LEU A 164 -4.68 9.44 5.22
C LEU A 164 -3.84 9.96 4.06
N VAL A 165 -2.52 10.04 4.21
CA VAL A 165 -1.60 10.54 3.17
C VAL A 165 -1.00 9.45 2.30
N ALA A 166 -1.12 8.18 2.71
CA ALA A 166 -0.64 7.04 1.94
C ALA A 166 -1.42 6.86 0.62
N ASN A 167 -0.85 6.15 -0.33
CA ASN A 167 -1.53 5.79 -1.58
C ASN A 167 -2.76 4.92 -1.30
N THR A 168 -2.57 3.89 -0.49
CA THR A 168 -3.64 2.97 -0.09
C THR A 168 -3.46 2.57 1.36
N SER A 169 -4.49 2.79 2.16
CA SER A 169 -4.55 2.36 3.55
C SER A 169 -5.29 1.03 3.67
N LEU A 170 -4.72 0.12 4.42
CA LEU A 170 -5.23 -1.20 4.70
C LEU A 170 -5.19 -1.47 6.20
N LYS A 171 -6.06 -2.33 6.70
CA LYS A 171 -6.27 -2.49 8.15
C LYS A 171 -5.16 -3.27 8.85
N THR A 172 -4.50 -4.19 8.14
CA THR A 172 -3.55 -5.13 8.74
C THR A 172 -2.40 -5.45 7.79
N PRO A 173 -1.25 -5.91 8.30
CA PRO A 173 -0.16 -6.41 7.47
C PRO A 173 -0.57 -7.51 6.50
N THR A 174 -1.45 -8.42 6.93
CA THR A 174 -1.98 -9.48 6.08
C THR A 174 -2.86 -8.94 4.96
N ALA A 175 -3.68 -7.91 5.23
CA ALA A 175 -4.46 -7.24 4.18
C ALA A 175 -3.57 -6.52 3.15
N VAL A 176 -2.41 -5.97 3.56
CA VAL A 176 -1.42 -5.41 2.63
C VAL A 176 -0.85 -6.50 1.73
N ALA A 177 -0.47 -7.66 2.29
CA ALA A 177 0.02 -8.79 1.51
C ALA A 177 -1.03 -9.27 0.50
N GLU A 178 -2.28 -9.44 0.93
CA GLU A 178 -3.40 -9.83 0.08
C GLU A 178 -3.66 -8.82 -1.04
N PHE A 179 -3.62 -7.53 -0.75
CA PHE A 179 -3.78 -6.47 -1.76
C PHE A 179 -2.71 -6.58 -2.86
N ILE A 180 -1.46 -6.83 -2.49
CA ILE A 180 -0.33 -7.00 -3.41
C ILE A 180 -0.52 -8.27 -4.27
N ILE A 181 -0.88 -9.40 -3.66
CA ILE A 181 -1.14 -10.67 -4.36
C ILE A 181 -2.30 -10.49 -5.34
N ASN A 182 -3.40 -9.86 -4.92
CA ASN A 182 -4.55 -9.57 -5.78
C ASN A 182 -4.20 -8.62 -6.94
N GLY A 183 -3.17 -7.76 -6.78
CA GLY A 183 -2.61 -6.96 -7.86
C GLY A 183 -2.03 -7.84 -8.97
N MET A 184 -1.26 -8.85 -8.61
CA MET A 184 -0.72 -9.85 -9.54
C MET A 184 -1.83 -10.65 -10.22
N ASP A 185 -2.84 -11.10 -9.46
CA ASP A 185 -3.98 -11.83 -10.01
C ASP A 185 -4.74 -11.02 -11.06
N ARG A 186 -5.00 -9.74 -10.80
CA ARG A 186 -5.64 -8.85 -11.79
C ARG A 186 -4.83 -8.75 -13.08
N PHE A 187 -3.53 -8.61 -12.97
CA PHE A 187 -2.64 -8.56 -14.14
C PHE A 187 -2.65 -9.87 -14.90
N TYR A 188 -2.47 -11.01 -14.22
CA TYR A 188 -2.50 -12.34 -14.81
C TYR A 188 -3.81 -12.59 -15.58
N ASN A 189 -4.96 -12.32 -14.95
CA ASN A 189 -6.27 -12.48 -15.56
C ASN A 189 -6.44 -11.58 -16.79
N SER A 190 -5.92 -10.35 -16.75
CA SER A 190 -5.95 -9.43 -17.90
C SER A 190 -5.15 -9.99 -19.09
N ILE A 191 -3.99 -10.57 -18.85
CA ILE A 191 -3.18 -11.22 -19.89
C ILE A 191 -3.90 -12.47 -20.43
N TYR A 192 -4.48 -13.27 -19.55
CA TYR A 192 -5.25 -14.46 -19.94
C TYR A 192 -6.43 -14.09 -20.85
N ASP A 193 -7.22 -13.09 -20.48
CA ASP A 193 -8.35 -12.61 -21.28
C ASP A 193 -7.92 -12.08 -22.65
N LEU A 194 -6.79 -11.35 -22.69
CA LEU A 194 -6.22 -10.89 -23.96
C LEU A 194 -5.82 -12.04 -24.86
N ASN A 195 -5.21 -13.09 -24.31
CA ASN A 195 -4.83 -14.29 -25.06
C ASN A 195 -6.05 -15.00 -25.65
N VAL A 196 -7.10 -15.23 -24.83
CA VAL A 196 -8.36 -15.83 -25.29
C VAL A 196 -9.02 -15.02 -26.43
N ARG A 197 -9.02 -13.68 -26.30
CA ARG A 197 -9.56 -12.79 -27.33
C ARG A 197 -8.75 -12.84 -28.61
N LEU A 198 -7.41 -12.90 -28.51
CA LEU A 198 -6.51 -13.02 -29.64
C LEU A 198 -6.76 -14.35 -30.38
N GLU A 199 -6.77 -15.49 -29.69
CA GLU A 199 -7.02 -16.79 -30.26
C GLU A 199 -8.37 -16.85 -31.01
N ARG A 200 -9.43 -16.31 -30.39
CA ARG A 200 -10.75 -16.22 -31.02
C ARG A 200 -10.71 -15.37 -32.29
N GLY A 201 -10.10 -14.17 -32.19
CA GLY A 201 -9.99 -13.28 -33.35
C GLY A 201 -9.20 -13.87 -34.52
N VAL A 202 -8.14 -14.60 -34.23
CA VAL A 202 -7.36 -15.34 -35.24
C VAL A 202 -8.21 -16.44 -35.87
N ARG A 203 -8.89 -17.26 -35.05
CA ARG A 203 -9.75 -18.35 -35.53
C ARG A 203 -10.86 -17.84 -36.45
N ASP A 204 -11.53 -16.75 -36.04
CA ASP A 204 -12.60 -16.14 -36.83
C ASP A 204 -12.11 -15.59 -38.16
N LYS A 205 -10.91 -14.98 -38.19
CA LYS A 205 -10.30 -14.50 -39.43
C LYS A 205 -9.98 -15.67 -40.37
N PHE A 206 -9.40 -16.76 -39.87
CA PHE A 206 -9.13 -17.94 -40.66
C PHE A 206 -10.39 -18.61 -41.19
N ALA A 207 -11.43 -18.71 -40.38
CA ALA A 207 -12.73 -19.24 -40.83
C ALA A 207 -13.31 -18.41 -41.99
N ARG A 208 -13.37 -17.06 -41.83
CA ARG A 208 -13.85 -16.18 -42.92
C ARG A 208 -13.01 -16.28 -44.19
N ALA A 209 -11.68 -16.32 -44.07
CA ALA A 209 -10.80 -16.46 -45.22
C ALA A 209 -11.02 -17.80 -45.94
N LYS A 210 -11.22 -18.89 -45.19
CA LYS A 210 -11.53 -20.23 -45.74
C LYS A 210 -12.87 -20.22 -46.46
N ASP A 211 -13.92 -19.64 -45.85
CA ASP A 211 -15.25 -19.56 -46.45
C ASP A 211 -15.22 -18.75 -47.76
N GLU A 212 -14.48 -17.62 -47.77
CA GLU A 212 -14.29 -16.80 -48.98
C GLU A 212 -13.58 -17.60 -50.09
N LEU A 213 -12.48 -18.31 -49.76
CA LEU A 213 -11.78 -19.17 -50.72
C LEU A 213 -12.69 -20.26 -51.27
N THR A 214 -13.51 -20.89 -50.42
CA THR A 214 -14.46 -21.93 -50.86
C THR A 214 -15.51 -21.33 -51.79
N PHE A 215 -16.04 -20.16 -51.45
CA PHE A 215 -17.01 -19.42 -52.28
C PHE A 215 -16.42 -19.07 -53.65
N GLN A 216 -15.21 -18.55 -53.71
CA GLN A 216 -14.52 -18.22 -54.94
C GLN A 216 -14.22 -19.48 -55.79
N GLY A 217 -13.83 -20.61 -55.17
CA GLY A 217 -13.65 -21.89 -55.81
C GLY A 217 -14.92 -22.37 -56.52
N HIS A 218 -16.07 -22.36 -55.84
CA HIS A 218 -17.36 -22.71 -56.43
C HIS A 218 -17.80 -21.77 -57.59
N ARG A 219 -17.45 -20.49 -57.49
CA ARG A 219 -17.71 -19.55 -58.61
C ARG A 219 -16.89 -19.90 -59.84
N LEU A 220 -15.62 -20.24 -59.69
CA LEU A 220 -14.76 -20.63 -60.79
C LEU A 220 -15.22 -21.95 -61.47
N GLU A 221 -15.58 -22.95 -60.64
CA GLU A 221 -16.14 -24.21 -61.15
C GLU A 221 -17.38 -24.00 -62.00
N ARG A 222 -18.36 -23.16 -61.55
CA ARG A 222 -19.55 -22.86 -62.33
C ARG A 222 -19.26 -22.09 -63.62
N ALA A 223 -18.28 -21.17 -63.59
CA ALA A 223 -17.88 -20.46 -64.80
C ALA A 223 -17.17 -21.35 -65.82
N SER A 224 -16.44 -22.39 -65.35
CA SER A 224 -15.73 -23.35 -66.20
C SER A 224 -16.66 -24.44 -66.79
N SER A 225 -17.76 -24.79 -66.11
CA SER A 225 -18.73 -25.82 -66.51
C SER A 225 -19.83 -25.37 -67.44
N GLY A 226 -19.82 -24.08 -67.80
CA GLY A 226 -20.86 -23.41 -68.66
C GLY A 226 -20.42 -23.20 -70.11
N HIS A 227 -19.45 -24.01 -70.63
CA HIS A 227 -19.06 -24.02 -72.03
C HIS A 227 -19.33 -25.39 -72.64
#